data_31119a62e64d5ffe7ff2177bdb9bf9d4
#
_entry.id   31119a62e64d5ffe7ff2177bdb9bf9d4
#
_cell.length_a   1.000
_cell.length_b   1.000
_cell.length_c   1.000
_cell.angle_alpha   90.00
_cell.angle_beta   90.00
_cell.angle_gamma   90.00
#
_symmetry.space_group_name_H-M   'P 1'
#
loop_
_entity.id
_entity.type
_entity.pdbx_description
1 polymer ?
#
loop_
_entity_poly.entity_id
_entity_poly.type
_entity_poly.pdbx_seq_one_letter_code
_entity_poly.pdbx_strand_id
1 'polypeptide(L)'
;MEFDAGIYDVAVIGAGHAGIEAGLACARMGLETVVFTINLDAVGNMPCNPAIGGTGKGHLVRELDALGGEMAKAADRSCIQYRMLNLGKGPAVHSLRAQADRRRYQEDMKRTLEQQPHLDLKQAMVTELRLTNGHVSAVVTRLGAVYSVKACVIASGTYLDARVITGDCAYSSGPDGMQAGIGLAEQLAAFGLRMRRFKTGTPPRVNRRSVDVSQMELQPGDEHPVPFSFSTETPPENKAVCYLTYTNEKTHEIIKANHDRSPLFNGMIESVGPRYCPSIETKIDRFPDKSRHQLFVEPCGLYTDELYIQGLSSSLPEDVQLDMLHSIKGLEHAEMMRPAYAIEYACICLLYTSPSPRDAHES
;
A
#
# COMPACT_ATOMS: atom_id res chain seq x y z
N MET A 1 -27.53 -14.90 12.92
CA MET A 1 -28.90 -14.55 12.45
C MET A 1 -28.72 -13.45 11.42
N GLU A 2 -29.28 -13.62 10.25
CA GLU A 2 -29.20 -12.62 9.18
C GLU A 2 -30.37 -11.63 9.29
N PHE A 3 -30.18 -10.41 8.80
CA PHE A 3 -31.17 -9.37 8.76
C PHE A 3 -30.99 -8.46 7.54
N ASP A 4 -32.07 -7.90 7.02
CA ASP A 4 -32.02 -6.91 5.95
C ASP A 4 -31.43 -5.60 6.47
N ALA A 5 -30.37 -5.12 5.79
CA ALA A 5 -29.61 -3.93 6.19
C ALA A 5 -29.70 -2.78 5.16
N GLY A 6 -30.47 -2.95 4.10
CA GLY A 6 -30.74 -1.91 3.12
C GLY A 6 -30.50 -2.32 1.67
N ILE A 7 -30.82 -1.38 0.78
CA ILE A 7 -30.76 -1.56 -0.67
C ILE A 7 -29.86 -0.46 -1.26
N TYR A 8 -28.91 -0.85 -2.12
CA TYR A 8 -28.01 0.04 -2.82
C TYR A 8 -27.91 -0.37 -4.30
N ASP A 9 -27.44 0.53 -5.14
CA ASP A 9 -27.10 0.19 -6.51
C ASP A 9 -25.75 -0.55 -6.58
N VAL A 10 -24.75 -0.03 -5.82
CA VAL A 10 -23.38 -0.57 -5.83
C VAL A 10 -22.85 -0.76 -4.41
N ALA A 11 -22.26 -1.93 -4.16
CA ALA A 11 -21.40 -2.16 -3.01
C ALA A 11 -19.94 -2.10 -3.42
N VAL A 12 -19.09 -1.42 -2.63
CA VAL A 12 -17.63 -1.41 -2.79
C VAL A 12 -17.00 -2.06 -1.56
N ILE A 13 -16.26 -3.13 -1.76
CA ILE A 13 -15.59 -3.90 -0.70
C ILE A 13 -14.14 -3.46 -0.59
N GLY A 14 -13.85 -2.67 0.45
CA GLY A 14 -12.54 -2.10 0.74
C GLY A 14 -12.50 -0.59 0.48
N ALA A 15 -12.07 0.18 1.48
CA ALA A 15 -11.85 1.62 1.41
C ALA A 15 -10.34 1.98 1.35
N GLY A 16 -9.55 1.18 0.62
CA GLY A 16 -8.24 1.55 0.12
C GLY A 16 -8.37 2.49 -1.08
N HIS A 17 -7.25 2.87 -1.70
CA HIS A 17 -7.25 3.86 -2.78
C HIS A 17 -8.21 3.51 -3.93
N ALA A 18 -8.20 2.26 -4.40
CA ALA A 18 -9.08 1.82 -5.47
C ALA A 18 -10.58 1.86 -5.07
N GLY A 19 -10.88 1.45 -3.84
CA GLY A 19 -12.27 1.45 -3.36
C GLY A 19 -12.82 2.85 -3.11
N ILE A 20 -11.98 3.78 -2.63
CA ILE A 20 -12.34 5.19 -2.47
C ILE A 20 -12.74 5.77 -3.83
N GLU A 21 -11.88 5.62 -4.83
CA GLU A 21 -12.13 6.15 -6.18
C GLU A 21 -13.35 5.52 -6.83
N ALA A 22 -13.54 4.20 -6.69
CA ALA A 22 -14.72 3.51 -7.21
C ALA A 22 -16.00 3.98 -6.52
N GLY A 23 -16.01 4.10 -5.19
CA GLY A 23 -17.15 4.58 -4.42
C GLY A 23 -17.53 6.01 -4.79
N LEU A 24 -16.54 6.90 -4.84
CA LEU A 24 -16.76 8.31 -5.24
C LEU A 24 -17.29 8.41 -6.68
N ALA A 25 -16.73 7.63 -7.61
CA ALA A 25 -17.18 7.63 -9.00
C ALA A 25 -18.64 7.18 -9.12
N CYS A 26 -19.03 6.07 -8.47
CA CYS A 26 -20.41 5.57 -8.46
C CYS A 26 -21.38 6.62 -7.87
N ALA A 27 -21.05 7.17 -6.71
CA ALA A 27 -21.88 8.15 -6.04
C ALA A 27 -22.02 9.46 -6.84
N ARG A 28 -20.94 9.93 -7.45
CA ARG A 28 -20.94 11.13 -8.33
C ARG A 28 -21.76 10.94 -9.60
N MET A 29 -21.96 9.69 -10.04
CA MET A 29 -22.89 9.33 -11.12
C MET A 29 -24.34 9.22 -10.64
N GLY A 30 -24.64 9.48 -9.36
CA GLY A 30 -25.98 9.42 -8.78
C GLY A 30 -26.44 8.02 -8.40
N LEU A 31 -25.53 7.06 -8.23
CA LEU A 31 -25.84 5.71 -7.78
C LEU A 31 -25.78 5.63 -6.25
N GLU A 32 -26.81 5.08 -5.62
CA GLU A 32 -26.81 4.78 -4.19
C GLU A 32 -25.72 3.74 -3.89
N THR A 33 -24.66 4.18 -3.23
CA THR A 33 -23.41 3.42 -3.08
C THR A 33 -23.10 3.17 -1.61
N VAL A 34 -22.72 1.94 -1.26
CA VAL A 34 -22.17 1.61 0.05
C VAL A 34 -20.72 1.17 -0.08
N VAL A 35 -19.84 1.78 0.71
CA VAL A 35 -18.42 1.43 0.79
C VAL A 35 -18.15 0.74 2.13
N PHE A 36 -17.65 -0.49 2.08
CA PHE A 36 -17.30 -1.25 3.28
C PHE A 36 -15.81 -1.18 3.56
N THR A 37 -15.46 -0.95 4.81
CA THR A 37 -14.10 -1.07 5.32
C THR A 37 -14.07 -1.91 6.59
N ILE A 38 -12.99 -2.64 6.83
CA ILE A 38 -12.82 -3.40 8.08
C ILE A 38 -12.49 -2.51 9.27
N ASN A 39 -12.03 -1.27 9.01
CA ASN A 39 -11.76 -0.26 10.04
C ASN A 39 -11.92 1.14 9.46
N LEU A 40 -12.79 1.95 10.07
CA LEU A 40 -13.04 3.34 9.66
C LEU A 40 -11.82 4.25 9.84
N ASP A 41 -10.92 3.92 10.76
CA ASP A 41 -9.71 4.72 11.00
C ASP A 41 -8.55 4.33 10.07
N ALA A 42 -8.81 3.40 9.13
CA ALA A 42 -7.84 2.95 8.14
C ALA A 42 -8.30 3.21 6.68
N VAL A 43 -9.27 4.10 6.48
CA VAL A 43 -9.64 4.56 5.13
C VAL A 43 -8.43 5.22 4.48
N GLY A 44 -8.13 4.87 3.22
CA GLY A 44 -6.96 5.40 2.51
C GLY A 44 -5.61 5.03 3.14
N ASN A 45 -5.55 3.92 3.89
CA ASN A 45 -4.31 3.51 4.56
C ASN A 45 -3.15 3.33 3.58
N MET A 46 -1.98 3.81 3.99
CA MET A 46 -0.70 3.62 3.31
C MET A 46 0.20 2.69 4.16
N PRO A 47 -0.01 1.38 4.15
CA PRO A 47 0.69 0.47 5.07
C PRO A 47 2.16 0.27 4.73
N CYS A 48 2.55 0.59 3.51
CA CYS A 48 3.92 0.48 3.03
C CYS A 48 4.55 1.87 2.97
N ASN A 49 4.68 2.45 1.80
CA ASN A 49 5.37 3.71 1.57
C ASN A 49 4.46 4.90 1.91
N PRO A 50 4.91 5.87 2.76
CA PRO A 50 4.17 7.10 3.03
C PRO A 50 4.32 8.11 1.88
N ALA A 51 4.10 7.68 0.64
CA ALA A 51 4.23 8.51 -0.54
C ALA A 51 3.25 8.16 -1.64
N ILE A 52 2.87 9.16 -2.43
CA ILE A 52 2.00 9.05 -3.59
C ILE A 52 2.82 9.33 -4.85
N GLY A 53 2.55 8.57 -5.93
CA GLY A 53 3.25 8.72 -7.20
C GLY A 53 4.62 8.03 -7.25
N GLY A 54 5.58 8.69 -7.88
CA GLY A 54 6.88 8.11 -8.22
C GLY A 54 6.88 7.44 -9.59
N THR A 55 8.01 6.84 -9.96
CA THR A 55 8.22 6.25 -11.29
C THR A 55 7.17 5.18 -11.63
N GLY A 56 6.46 5.36 -12.75
CA GLY A 56 5.40 4.47 -13.22
C GLY A 56 4.07 4.59 -12.47
N LYS A 57 4.00 5.42 -11.41
CA LYS A 57 2.78 5.62 -10.61
C LYS A 57 2.24 7.04 -10.71
N GLY A 58 3.12 8.05 -10.75
CA GLY A 58 2.71 9.46 -10.82
C GLY A 58 1.85 9.78 -12.04
N HIS A 59 2.10 9.12 -13.17
CA HIS A 59 1.29 9.25 -14.39
C HIS A 59 -0.14 8.77 -14.16
N LEU A 60 -0.32 7.60 -13.51
CA LEU A 60 -1.64 7.04 -13.21
C LEU A 60 -2.45 7.94 -12.26
N VAL A 61 -1.78 8.58 -11.28
CA VAL A 61 -2.44 9.53 -10.39
C VAL A 61 -2.95 10.75 -11.18
N ARG A 62 -2.17 11.24 -12.15
CA ARG A 62 -2.60 12.35 -13.00
C ARG A 62 -3.69 11.98 -13.99
N GLU A 63 -3.62 10.77 -14.56
CA GLU A 63 -4.70 10.26 -15.42
C GLU A 63 -6.01 10.13 -14.63
N LEU A 64 -5.92 9.63 -13.40
CA LEU A 64 -7.07 9.52 -12.50
C LEU A 64 -7.64 10.90 -12.15
N ASP A 65 -6.79 11.88 -11.85
CA ASP A 65 -7.20 13.27 -11.59
C ASP A 65 -7.94 13.90 -12.77
N ALA A 66 -7.43 13.68 -13.99
CA ALA A 66 -8.07 14.16 -15.22
C ALA A 66 -9.49 13.56 -15.44
N LEU A 67 -9.75 12.38 -14.87
CA LEU A 67 -11.08 11.75 -14.84
C LEU A 67 -11.95 12.18 -13.65
N GLY A 68 -11.47 13.11 -12.82
CA GLY A 68 -12.19 13.61 -11.66
C GLY A 68 -11.90 12.87 -10.35
N GLY A 69 -10.85 12.04 -10.31
CA GLY A 69 -10.43 11.30 -9.12
C GLY A 69 -10.03 12.20 -7.95
N GLU A 70 -9.90 11.62 -6.77
CA GLU A 70 -9.66 12.36 -5.52
C GLU A 70 -8.22 12.26 -5.02
N MET A 71 -7.49 11.20 -5.39
CA MET A 71 -6.14 10.91 -4.86
C MET A 71 -5.16 12.07 -5.02
N ALA A 72 -5.14 12.72 -6.19
CA ALA A 72 -4.25 13.84 -6.46
C ALA A 72 -4.57 15.06 -5.60
N LYS A 73 -5.85 15.38 -5.45
CA LYS A 73 -6.34 16.48 -4.61
C LYS A 73 -6.02 16.25 -3.13
N ALA A 74 -6.25 15.02 -2.63
CA ALA A 74 -5.90 14.64 -1.26
C ALA A 74 -4.38 14.65 -1.04
N ALA A 75 -3.59 14.26 -2.04
CA ALA A 75 -2.14 14.40 -2.01
C ALA A 75 -1.74 15.87 -1.79
N ASP A 76 -2.28 16.80 -2.58
CA ASP A 76 -1.92 18.22 -2.47
C ASP A 76 -2.34 18.83 -1.14
N ARG A 77 -3.42 18.33 -0.50
CA ARG A 77 -3.85 18.79 0.83
C ARG A 77 -3.02 18.23 1.99
N SER A 78 -2.43 17.04 1.82
CA SER A 78 -1.84 16.26 2.93
C SER A 78 -0.35 15.97 2.80
N CYS A 79 0.25 16.12 1.62
CA CYS A 79 1.66 15.83 1.43
C CYS A 79 2.58 16.91 2.02
N ILE A 80 3.77 16.48 2.42
CA ILE A 80 4.72 17.25 3.18
C ILE A 80 6.04 17.50 2.43
N GLN A 81 6.26 16.79 1.32
CA GLN A 81 7.38 17.01 0.42
C GLN A 81 7.03 16.57 -1.00
N TYR A 82 7.46 17.33 -1.98
CA TYR A 82 7.28 17.06 -3.41
C TYR A 82 8.62 16.96 -4.11
N ARG A 83 8.74 15.98 -5.00
CA ARG A 83 9.93 15.82 -5.82
C ARG A 83 9.58 15.26 -7.20
N MET A 84 10.07 15.91 -8.24
CA MET A 84 10.04 15.38 -9.59
C MET A 84 11.21 14.40 -9.77
N LEU A 85 10.90 13.15 -10.05
CA LEU A 85 11.89 12.09 -10.30
C LEU A 85 12.26 12.02 -11.78
N ASN A 86 13.46 11.51 -12.06
CA ASN A 86 13.97 11.26 -13.41
C ASN A 86 14.18 12.53 -14.27
N LEU A 87 14.44 13.69 -13.67
CA LEU A 87 14.71 14.93 -14.40
C LEU A 87 15.89 14.83 -15.39
N GLY A 88 16.86 13.98 -15.11
CA GLY A 88 18.00 13.71 -16.03
C GLY A 88 17.64 12.79 -17.22
N LYS A 89 16.37 12.40 -17.37
CA LYS A 89 15.85 11.56 -18.47
C LYS A 89 14.87 12.37 -19.31
N GLY A 90 14.36 11.80 -20.39
CA GLY A 90 13.34 12.46 -21.20
C GLY A 90 12.04 12.74 -20.46
N PRO A 91 11.27 13.79 -20.87
CA PRO A 91 10.05 14.23 -20.17
C PRO A 91 8.99 13.14 -19.99
N ALA A 92 8.92 12.16 -20.87
CA ALA A 92 7.96 11.04 -20.79
C ALA A 92 8.10 10.18 -19.55
N VAL A 93 9.24 10.23 -18.85
CA VAL A 93 9.50 9.46 -17.63
C VAL A 93 9.65 10.36 -16.39
N HIS A 94 9.45 11.67 -16.52
CA HIS A 94 9.35 12.58 -15.39
C HIS A 94 8.18 12.14 -14.51
N SER A 95 8.41 11.89 -13.24
CA SER A 95 7.42 11.29 -12.35
C SER A 95 7.35 12.06 -11.05
N LEU A 96 6.25 12.71 -10.82
CA LEU A 96 6.01 13.41 -9.56
C LEU A 96 5.85 12.40 -8.42
N ARG A 97 6.50 12.68 -7.30
CA ARG A 97 6.38 11.95 -6.05
C ARG A 97 6.11 12.93 -4.91
N ALA A 98 5.10 12.65 -4.13
CA ALA A 98 4.76 13.42 -2.95
C ALA A 98 4.86 12.53 -1.71
N GLN A 99 5.65 12.98 -0.72
CA GLN A 99 5.72 12.38 0.60
C GLN A 99 4.48 12.76 1.38
N ALA A 100 3.74 11.80 1.91
CA ALA A 100 2.48 12.03 2.58
C ALA A 100 2.62 12.10 4.11
N ASP A 101 1.88 13.00 4.74
CA ASP A 101 1.46 12.82 6.11
C ASP A 101 0.34 11.75 6.09
N ARG A 102 0.68 10.53 6.52
CA ARG A 102 -0.23 9.37 6.44
C ARG A 102 -1.55 9.61 7.15
N ARG A 103 -1.50 10.19 8.35
CA ARG A 103 -2.71 10.40 9.18
C ARG A 103 -3.61 11.45 8.57
N ARG A 104 -3.03 12.57 8.17
CA ARG A 104 -3.79 13.64 7.52
C ARG A 104 -4.43 13.18 6.22
N TYR A 105 -3.71 12.38 5.42
CA TYR A 105 -4.27 11.81 4.19
C TYR A 105 -5.46 10.89 4.48
N GLN A 106 -5.36 10.02 5.49
CA GLN A 106 -6.44 9.13 5.90
C GLN A 106 -7.67 9.90 6.39
N GLU A 107 -7.48 10.90 7.23
CA GLU A 107 -8.55 11.78 7.73
C GLU A 107 -9.26 12.52 6.59
N ASP A 108 -8.48 13.07 5.65
CA ASP A 108 -9.00 13.78 4.50
C ASP A 108 -9.82 12.88 3.57
N MET A 109 -9.30 11.68 3.26
CA MET A 109 -10.00 10.71 2.43
C MET A 109 -11.27 10.17 3.11
N LYS A 110 -11.22 9.88 4.40
CA LYS A 110 -12.39 9.47 5.17
C LYS A 110 -13.48 10.54 5.13
N ARG A 111 -13.11 11.78 5.42
CA ARG A 111 -14.03 12.93 5.36
C ARG A 111 -14.63 13.11 3.96
N THR A 112 -13.85 12.94 2.93
CA THR A 112 -14.33 13.02 1.54
C THR A 112 -15.42 11.99 1.26
N LEU A 113 -15.25 10.74 1.70
CA LEU A 113 -16.29 9.71 1.57
C LEU A 113 -17.53 10.03 2.41
N GLU A 114 -17.37 10.45 3.67
CA GLU A 114 -18.45 10.75 4.59
C GLU A 114 -19.32 11.94 4.12
N GLN A 115 -18.75 12.88 3.37
CA GLN A 115 -19.44 14.05 2.86
C GLN A 115 -20.00 13.88 1.44
N GLN A 116 -19.69 12.76 0.76
CA GLN A 116 -20.17 12.52 -0.60
C GLN A 116 -21.65 12.16 -0.59
N PRO A 117 -22.55 12.93 -1.26
CA PRO A 117 -23.93 12.52 -1.47
C PRO A 117 -24.02 11.16 -2.17
N HIS A 118 -25.06 10.39 -1.92
CA HIS A 118 -25.28 9.05 -2.46
C HIS A 118 -24.22 8.02 -2.06
N LEU A 119 -23.46 8.25 -0.96
CA LEU A 119 -22.45 7.33 -0.47
C LEU A 119 -22.57 7.11 1.03
N ASP A 120 -22.74 5.86 1.42
CA ASP A 120 -22.64 5.41 2.81
C ASP A 120 -21.32 4.69 3.05
N LEU A 121 -20.55 5.15 4.03
CA LEU A 121 -19.34 4.49 4.50
C LEU A 121 -19.63 3.66 5.74
N LYS A 122 -19.36 2.34 5.69
CA LYS A 122 -19.67 1.42 6.79
C LYS A 122 -18.49 0.56 7.21
N GLN A 123 -18.29 0.44 8.52
CA GLN A 123 -17.33 -0.52 9.06
C GLN A 123 -17.97 -1.90 9.12
N ALA A 124 -17.59 -2.77 8.21
CA ALA A 124 -18.00 -4.17 8.21
C ALA A 124 -17.02 -5.01 7.38
N MET A 125 -16.85 -6.26 7.77
CA MET A 125 -16.17 -7.27 6.96
C MET A 125 -17.22 -7.99 6.12
N VAL A 126 -17.17 -7.81 4.80
CA VAL A 126 -17.97 -8.59 3.87
C VAL A 126 -17.34 -9.97 3.71
N THR A 127 -18.09 -11.01 3.93
CA THR A 127 -17.65 -12.41 3.90
C THR A 127 -18.32 -13.24 2.82
N GLU A 128 -19.43 -12.74 2.25
CA GLU A 128 -20.21 -13.50 1.26
C GLU A 128 -20.79 -12.56 0.20
N LEU A 129 -20.82 -13.04 -1.04
CA LEU A 129 -21.58 -12.49 -2.16
C LEU A 129 -22.72 -13.45 -2.52
N ARG A 130 -23.93 -12.93 -2.76
CA ARG A 130 -25.04 -13.73 -3.25
C ARG A 130 -25.30 -13.46 -4.72
N LEU A 131 -25.57 -14.54 -5.43
CA LEU A 131 -25.91 -14.50 -6.84
C LEU A 131 -27.38 -14.95 -7.03
N THR A 132 -28.10 -14.24 -7.89
CA THR A 132 -29.42 -14.63 -8.36
C THR A 132 -29.39 -14.64 -9.89
N ASN A 133 -29.68 -15.77 -10.50
CA ASN A 133 -29.61 -15.94 -11.97
C ASN A 133 -28.27 -15.54 -12.59
N GLY A 134 -27.16 -15.82 -11.88
CA GLY A 134 -25.79 -15.49 -12.34
C GLY A 134 -25.35 -14.04 -12.14
N HIS A 135 -26.20 -13.19 -11.52
CA HIS A 135 -25.88 -11.80 -11.21
C HIS A 135 -25.75 -11.59 -9.70
N VAL A 136 -24.85 -10.69 -9.29
CA VAL A 136 -24.75 -10.27 -7.88
C VAL A 136 -26.10 -9.68 -7.44
N SER A 137 -26.62 -10.16 -6.33
CA SER A 137 -27.90 -9.71 -5.76
C SER A 137 -27.78 -9.18 -4.34
N ALA A 138 -26.77 -9.60 -3.59
CA ALA A 138 -26.53 -9.09 -2.25
C ALA A 138 -25.06 -9.28 -1.82
N VAL A 139 -24.63 -8.49 -0.84
CA VAL A 139 -23.41 -8.69 -0.05
C VAL A 139 -23.80 -8.98 1.41
N VAL A 140 -23.10 -9.91 2.05
CA VAL A 140 -23.35 -10.30 3.43
C VAL A 140 -22.13 -10.01 4.28
N THR A 141 -22.35 -9.41 5.42
CA THR A 141 -21.26 -9.12 6.37
C THR A 141 -21.10 -10.24 7.38
N ARG A 142 -19.95 -10.30 8.02
CA ARG A 142 -19.63 -11.27 9.08
C ARG A 142 -20.65 -11.27 10.24
N LEU A 143 -21.30 -10.14 10.50
CA LEU A 143 -22.28 -9.99 11.56
C LEU A 143 -23.72 -10.30 11.11
N GLY A 144 -23.90 -10.75 9.86
CA GLY A 144 -25.18 -11.17 9.32
C GLY A 144 -26.03 -10.05 8.68
N ALA A 145 -25.49 -8.85 8.51
CA ALA A 145 -26.17 -7.81 7.74
C ALA A 145 -26.16 -8.16 6.26
N VAL A 146 -27.33 -8.18 5.62
CA VAL A 146 -27.54 -8.46 4.20
C VAL A 146 -27.92 -7.16 3.49
N TYR A 147 -27.10 -6.74 2.54
CA TYR A 147 -27.34 -5.56 1.71
C TYR A 147 -27.68 -6.02 0.30
N SER A 148 -28.88 -5.70 -0.17
CA SER A 148 -29.29 -5.96 -1.56
C SER A 148 -28.57 -4.98 -2.48
N VAL A 149 -27.93 -5.49 -3.54
CA VAL A 149 -27.16 -4.67 -4.48
C VAL A 149 -27.31 -5.16 -5.91
N LYS A 150 -27.15 -4.25 -6.89
CA LYS A 150 -27.16 -4.58 -8.32
C LYS A 150 -25.76 -4.90 -8.86
N ALA A 151 -24.71 -4.34 -8.24
CA ALA A 151 -23.32 -4.55 -8.62
C ALA A 151 -22.41 -4.51 -7.40
N CYS A 152 -21.23 -5.13 -7.52
CA CYS A 152 -20.23 -5.14 -6.46
C CYS A 152 -18.83 -4.90 -7.05
N VAL A 153 -18.09 -3.95 -6.46
CA VAL A 153 -16.67 -3.70 -6.76
C VAL A 153 -15.83 -4.29 -5.64
N ILE A 154 -14.94 -5.22 -5.97
CA ILE A 154 -14.03 -5.83 -5.00
C ILE A 154 -12.69 -5.09 -5.07
N ALA A 155 -12.39 -4.32 -4.04
CA ALA A 155 -11.18 -3.49 -3.89
C ALA A 155 -10.40 -3.87 -2.61
N SER A 156 -10.25 -5.18 -2.37
CA SER A 156 -9.72 -5.77 -1.13
C SER A 156 -8.22 -5.50 -0.88
N GLY A 157 -7.50 -4.96 -1.86
CA GLY A 157 -6.08 -4.63 -1.72
C GLY A 157 -5.23 -5.83 -1.30
N THR A 158 -4.43 -5.66 -0.24
CA THR A 158 -3.55 -6.70 0.33
C THR A 158 -4.15 -7.39 1.56
N TYR A 159 -5.47 -7.35 1.72
CA TYR A 159 -6.15 -7.87 2.93
C TYR A 159 -6.80 -9.24 2.72
N LEU A 160 -7.13 -9.59 1.46
CA LEU A 160 -7.90 -10.79 1.18
C LEU A 160 -7.10 -12.05 1.51
N ASP A 161 -7.59 -12.84 2.46
CA ASP A 161 -6.94 -14.05 2.97
C ASP A 161 -5.43 -13.83 3.23
N ALA A 162 -5.15 -12.70 3.90
CA ALA A 162 -3.79 -12.23 4.10
C ALA A 162 -3.13 -12.89 5.30
N ARG A 163 -1.81 -13.12 5.20
CA ARG A 163 -0.94 -13.50 6.31
C ARG A 163 0.33 -12.66 6.34
N VAL A 164 0.71 -12.22 7.52
CA VAL A 164 1.96 -11.51 7.80
C VAL A 164 3.03 -12.54 8.19
N ILE A 165 4.25 -12.33 7.70
CA ILE A 165 5.37 -13.26 7.89
C ILE A 165 6.62 -12.47 8.27
N THR A 166 7.26 -12.85 9.38
CA THR A 166 8.54 -12.31 9.85
C THR A 166 9.34 -13.44 10.50
N GLY A 167 10.49 -13.80 9.94
CA GLY A 167 11.23 -14.99 10.36
C GLY A 167 10.34 -16.22 10.34
N ASP A 168 10.36 -16.98 11.42
CA ASP A 168 9.56 -18.21 11.57
C ASP A 168 8.10 -17.94 12.00
N CYS A 169 7.73 -16.67 12.18
CA CYS A 169 6.40 -16.30 12.62
C CYS A 169 5.51 -15.94 11.43
N ALA A 170 4.42 -16.69 11.23
CA ALA A 170 3.39 -16.44 10.24
C ALA A 170 2.00 -16.49 10.87
N TYR A 171 1.18 -15.45 10.64
CA TYR A 171 -0.16 -15.37 11.23
C TYR A 171 -1.14 -14.63 10.32
N SER A 172 -2.43 -14.97 10.45
CA SER A 172 -3.50 -14.30 9.71
C SER A 172 -3.62 -12.84 10.17
N SER A 173 -3.27 -11.91 9.29
CA SER A 173 -3.36 -10.46 9.52
C SER A 173 -3.31 -9.73 8.18
N GLY A 174 -4.01 -8.60 8.11
CA GLY A 174 -3.75 -7.58 7.12
C GLY A 174 -2.53 -6.71 7.52
N PRO A 175 -2.15 -5.73 6.70
CA PRO A 175 -1.06 -4.82 7.02
C PRO A 175 -1.38 -3.96 8.26
N ASP A 176 -0.34 -3.45 8.92
CA ASP A 176 -0.41 -2.58 10.10
C ASP A 176 -1.23 -3.18 11.28
N GLY A 177 -1.24 -4.50 11.45
CA GLY A 177 -1.98 -5.18 12.51
C GLY A 177 -3.50 -5.24 12.32
N MET A 178 -3.98 -4.93 11.12
CA MET A 178 -5.39 -5.00 10.76
C MET A 178 -5.84 -6.46 10.59
N GLN A 179 -7.14 -6.71 10.68
CA GLN A 179 -7.68 -8.03 10.37
C GLN A 179 -7.49 -8.38 8.89
N ALA A 180 -7.25 -9.67 8.59
CA ALA A 180 -7.35 -10.18 7.23
C ALA A 180 -8.83 -10.29 6.82
N GLY A 181 -9.13 -10.05 5.54
CA GLY A 181 -10.44 -10.32 4.95
C GLY A 181 -10.58 -11.81 4.69
N ILE A 182 -11.53 -12.48 5.34
CA ILE A 182 -11.73 -13.93 5.25
C ILE A 182 -13.04 -14.30 4.56
N GLY A 183 -13.12 -15.51 4.01
CA GLY A 183 -14.32 -16.12 3.42
C GLY A 183 -14.51 -15.78 1.94
N LEU A 184 -14.24 -14.56 1.52
CA LEU A 184 -14.53 -14.10 0.16
C LEU A 184 -13.62 -14.73 -0.91
N ALA A 185 -12.36 -15.03 -0.59
CA ALA A 185 -11.43 -15.62 -1.57
C ALA A 185 -11.86 -17.01 -2.04
N GLU A 186 -12.26 -17.87 -1.11
CA GLU A 186 -12.76 -19.21 -1.41
C GLU A 186 -14.06 -19.16 -2.23
N GLN A 187 -14.96 -18.25 -1.88
CA GLN A 187 -16.20 -18.08 -2.60
C GLN A 187 -15.99 -17.59 -4.03
N LEU A 188 -15.08 -16.63 -4.25
CA LEU A 188 -14.72 -16.16 -5.59
C LEU A 188 -14.11 -17.28 -6.45
N ALA A 189 -13.29 -18.14 -5.86
CA ALA A 189 -12.79 -19.33 -6.51
C ALA A 189 -13.92 -20.31 -6.88
N ALA A 190 -14.89 -20.51 -5.97
CA ALA A 190 -16.06 -21.36 -6.22
C ALA A 190 -16.97 -20.80 -7.33
N PHE A 191 -17.00 -19.49 -7.55
CA PHE A 191 -17.66 -18.86 -8.70
C PHE A 191 -16.90 -19.05 -10.02
N GLY A 192 -15.76 -19.74 -9.99
CA GLY A 192 -14.93 -20.01 -11.18
C GLY A 192 -13.89 -18.92 -11.48
N LEU A 193 -13.70 -17.94 -10.60
CA LEU A 193 -12.66 -16.95 -10.76
C LEU A 193 -11.29 -17.54 -10.41
N ARG A 194 -10.33 -17.40 -11.31
CA ARG A 194 -8.96 -17.84 -11.06
C ARG A 194 -8.30 -16.95 -10.02
N MET A 195 -7.98 -17.51 -8.87
CA MET A 195 -7.28 -16.81 -7.81
C MET A 195 -5.76 -17.01 -7.92
N ARG A 196 -5.01 -16.02 -7.46
CA ARG A 196 -3.54 -16.08 -7.28
C ARG A 196 -3.18 -15.55 -5.90
N ARG A 197 -1.96 -15.85 -5.45
CA ARG A 197 -1.37 -15.19 -4.28
C ARG A 197 -0.19 -14.34 -4.71
N PHE A 198 -0.12 -13.14 -4.13
CA PHE A 198 1.03 -12.26 -4.26
C PHE A 198 1.69 -12.03 -2.90
N LYS A 199 2.99 -11.74 -2.95
CA LYS A 199 3.78 -11.32 -1.81
C LYS A 199 4.23 -9.88 -1.99
N THR A 200 4.00 -9.05 -0.99
CA THR A 200 4.65 -7.75 -0.88
C THR A 200 5.34 -7.64 0.48
N GLY A 201 6.05 -6.55 0.73
CA GLY A 201 6.75 -6.33 2.00
C GLY A 201 6.82 -4.88 2.36
N THR A 202 7.12 -4.61 3.61
CA THR A 202 7.35 -3.27 4.13
C THR A 202 8.66 -3.24 4.90
N PRO A 203 9.43 -2.14 4.89
CA PRO A 203 10.62 -1.99 5.69
C PRO A 203 10.31 -1.64 7.15
N PRO A 204 11.30 -1.69 8.04
CA PRO A 204 11.15 -1.28 9.42
C PRO A 204 10.86 0.23 9.53
N ARG A 205 10.25 0.61 10.65
CA ARG A 205 10.09 2.01 11.08
C ARG A 205 10.90 2.21 12.34
N VAL A 206 11.56 3.35 12.41
CA VAL A 206 12.44 3.70 13.53
C VAL A 206 12.03 5.02 14.17
N ASN A 207 12.41 5.22 15.42
CA ASN A 207 12.19 6.44 16.17
C ASN A 207 13.18 7.52 15.70
N ARG A 208 12.68 8.66 15.25
CA ARG A 208 13.48 9.80 14.77
C ARG A 208 14.55 10.23 15.76
N ARG A 209 14.26 10.20 17.08
CA ARG A 209 15.18 10.63 18.13
C ARG A 209 16.41 9.74 18.28
N SER A 210 16.35 8.52 17.76
CA SER A 210 17.44 7.54 17.78
C SER A 210 18.27 7.50 16.49
N VAL A 211 17.98 8.39 15.53
CA VAL A 211 18.63 8.45 14.21
C VAL A 211 19.55 9.65 14.13
N ASP A 212 20.81 9.43 13.77
CA ASP A 212 21.78 10.50 13.53
C ASP A 212 21.77 10.95 12.06
N VAL A 213 20.84 11.85 11.75
CA VAL A 213 20.68 12.39 10.39
C VAL A 213 21.86 13.25 9.93
N SER A 214 22.76 13.69 10.84
CA SER A 214 23.95 14.46 10.48
C SER A 214 24.95 13.65 9.65
N GLN A 215 24.87 12.33 9.70
CA GLN A 215 25.68 11.39 8.94
C GLN A 215 25.07 11.02 7.58
N MET A 216 23.90 11.55 7.24
CA MET A 216 23.16 11.22 6.03
C MET A 216 23.15 12.38 5.03
N GLU A 217 22.93 12.07 3.77
CA GLU A 217 22.77 13.08 2.73
C GLU A 217 21.34 13.65 2.77
N LEU A 218 21.25 14.98 2.92
CA LEU A 218 19.96 15.67 2.91
C LEU A 218 19.29 15.55 1.54
N GLN A 219 18.04 15.16 1.51
CA GLN A 219 17.20 15.07 0.31
C GLN A 219 16.06 16.10 0.40
N PRO A 220 16.27 17.36 -0.02
CA PRO A 220 15.23 18.37 -0.04
C PRO A 220 14.18 18.03 -1.10
N GLY A 221 12.98 18.59 -0.95
CA GLY A 221 12.00 18.66 -2.03
C GLY A 221 12.43 19.58 -3.15
N ASP A 222 11.62 19.65 -4.21
CA ASP A 222 11.82 20.60 -5.29
C ASP A 222 11.67 22.04 -4.77
N GLU A 223 12.46 22.96 -5.27
CA GLU A 223 12.39 24.39 -4.91
C GLU A 223 11.05 25.01 -5.34
N HIS A 224 10.55 24.58 -6.48
CA HIS A 224 9.24 24.97 -7.03
C HIS A 224 8.36 23.72 -7.21
N PRO A 225 7.67 23.25 -6.15
CA PRO A 225 6.86 22.06 -6.23
C PRO A 225 5.70 22.21 -7.22
N VAL A 226 5.47 21.16 -7.98
CA VAL A 226 4.33 21.07 -8.90
C VAL A 226 3.23 20.26 -8.20
N PRO A 227 1.98 20.75 -8.15
CA PRO A 227 0.89 19.99 -7.55
C PRO A 227 0.56 18.73 -8.35
N PHE A 228 -0.02 17.74 -7.69
CA PHE A 228 -0.50 16.53 -8.35
C PHE A 228 -1.78 16.79 -9.15
N SER A 229 -2.73 17.49 -8.55
CA SER A 229 -4.01 17.79 -9.19
C SER A 229 -3.92 18.98 -10.12
N PHE A 230 -4.56 18.85 -11.28
CA PHE A 230 -4.76 19.98 -12.21
C PHE A 230 -5.70 21.05 -11.67
N SER A 231 -6.49 20.74 -10.64
CA SER A 231 -7.41 21.67 -9.99
C SER A 231 -6.80 22.41 -8.79
N THR A 232 -5.56 22.10 -8.42
CA THR A 232 -4.87 22.78 -7.31
C THR A 232 -4.27 24.10 -7.78
N GLU A 233 -4.85 25.20 -7.36
CA GLU A 233 -4.45 26.56 -7.77
C GLU A 233 -3.23 27.07 -6.99
N THR A 234 -3.14 26.73 -5.70
CA THR A 234 -2.03 27.16 -4.84
C THR A 234 -0.91 26.13 -4.90
N PRO A 235 0.32 26.51 -5.32
CA PRO A 235 1.45 25.59 -5.30
C PRO A 235 1.67 25.00 -3.91
N PRO A 236 1.94 23.68 -3.81
CA PRO A 236 2.22 23.07 -2.53
C PRO A 236 3.56 23.51 -1.95
N GLU A 237 3.72 23.39 -0.64
CA GLU A 237 4.96 23.72 0.08
C GLU A 237 5.64 22.47 0.63
N ASN A 238 6.98 22.44 0.59
CA ASN A 238 7.75 21.44 1.26
C ASN A 238 7.87 21.78 2.76
N LYS A 239 7.34 20.92 3.62
CA LYS A 239 7.29 21.07 5.09
C LYS A 239 8.22 20.11 5.82
N ALA A 240 8.79 19.15 5.08
CA ALA A 240 9.69 18.14 5.60
C ALA A 240 10.80 17.83 4.60
N VAL A 241 11.83 17.13 5.08
CA VAL A 241 12.93 16.63 4.27
C VAL A 241 13.08 15.13 4.49
N CYS A 242 13.59 14.45 3.48
CA CYS A 242 14.06 13.06 3.59
C CYS A 242 15.59 13.03 3.69
N TYR A 243 16.14 11.88 4.04
CA TYR A 243 17.59 11.67 4.10
C TYR A 243 17.95 10.42 3.31
N LEU A 244 19.17 10.39 2.80
CA LEU A 244 19.73 9.26 2.05
C LEU A 244 20.91 8.68 2.80
N THR A 245 20.87 7.37 3.02
CA THR A 245 21.99 6.55 3.49
C THR A 245 22.11 5.30 2.65
N TYR A 246 22.96 4.37 3.03
CA TYR A 246 23.25 3.19 2.22
C TYR A 246 23.47 1.97 3.10
N THR A 247 23.11 0.80 2.60
CA THR A 247 23.68 -0.46 3.11
C THR A 247 25.20 -0.49 2.86
N ASN A 248 25.89 -1.38 3.54
CA ASN A 248 27.32 -1.59 3.39
C ASN A 248 27.67 -3.08 3.41
N GLU A 249 28.94 -3.42 3.30
CA GLU A 249 29.40 -4.83 3.29
C GLU A 249 28.96 -5.59 4.54
N LYS A 250 29.08 -4.97 5.73
CA LYS A 250 28.63 -5.58 7.00
C LYS A 250 27.12 -5.88 6.98
N THR A 251 26.30 -4.95 6.46
CA THR A 251 24.85 -5.19 6.30
C THR A 251 24.61 -6.40 5.38
N HIS A 252 25.36 -6.50 4.28
CA HIS A 252 25.23 -7.60 3.33
C HIS A 252 25.69 -8.94 3.93
N GLU A 253 26.76 -8.95 4.74
CA GLU A 253 27.22 -10.14 5.47
C GLU A 253 26.18 -10.63 6.46
N ILE A 254 25.57 -9.73 7.25
CA ILE A 254 24.48 -10.08 8.19
C ILE A 254 23.32 -10.77 7.44
N ILE A 255 22.90 -10.20 6.31
CA ILE A 255 21.80 -10.77 5.51
C ILE A 255 22.17 -12.13 4.96
N LYS A 256 23.35 -12.28 4.38
CA LYS A 256 23.84 -13.55 3.82
C LYS A 256 23.99 -14.64 4.89
N ALA A 257 24.49 -14.29 6.07
CA ALA A 257 24.66 -15.22 7.20
C ALA A 257 23.32 -15.73 7.78
N ASN A 258 22.21 -15.03 7.51
CA ASN A 258 20.87 -15.39 7.96
C ASN A 258 19.92 -15.76 6.80
N HIS A 259 20.47 -16.15 5.65
CA HIS A 259 19.70 -16.50 4.46
C HIS A 259 18.75 -17.67 4.69
N ASP A 260 19.15 -18.66 5.45
CA ASP A 260 18.37 -19.84 5.86
C ASP A 260 17.20 -19.49 6.80
N ARG A 261 17.30 -18.38 7.53
CA ARG A 261 16.25 -17.85 8.40
C ARG A 261 15.24 -16.95 7.65
N SER A 262 15.48 -16.68 6.37
CA SER A 262 14.59 -15.83 5.57
C SER A 262 13.41 -16.65 5.03
N PRO A 263 12.15 -16.23 5.30
CA PRO A 263 10.96 -16.86 4.74
C PRO A 263 10.93 -16.91 3.21
N LEU A 264 11.67 -16.04 2.55
CA LEU A 264 11.80 -16.01 1.08
C LEU A 264 12.58 -17.21 0.53
N PHE A 265 13.51 -17.78 1.32
CA PHE A 265 14.43 -18.81 0.87
C PHE A 265 14.21 -20.14 1.56
N ASN A 266 13.56 -20.17 2.73
CA ASN A 266 13.24 -21.41 3.44
C ASN A 266 11.93 -22.08 3.00
N GLY A 267 11.23 -21.53 2.00
CA GLY A 267 10.01 -22.10 1.44
C GLY A 267 8.71 -21.70 2.15
N MET A 268 8.76 -20.85 3.18
CA MET A 268 7.55 -20.38 3.88
C MET A 268 6.74 -19.42 3.01
N ILE A 269 7.40 -18.61 2.17
CA ILE A 269 6.78 -17.74 1.17
C ILE A 269 6.83 -18.45 -0.18
N GLU A 270 5.66 -18.83 -0.70
CA GLU A 270 5.53 -19.52 -1.98
C GLU A 270 5.13 -18.58 -3.11
N SER A 271 4.58 -17.42 -2.77
CA SER A 271 4.03 -16.47 -3.74
C SER A 271 5.09 -15.56 -4.35
N VAL A 272 4.81 -15.10 -5.57
CA VAL A 272 5.71 -14.20 -6.31
C VAL A 272 5.47 -12.75 -5.90
N GLY A 273 6.55 -12.01 -5.67
CA GLY A 273 6.48 -10.57 -5.42
C GLY A 273 6.26 -9.78 -6.72
N PRO A 274 5.52 -8.64 -6.66
CA PRO A 274 5.43 -7.72 -7.79
C PRO A 274 6.81 -7.19 -8.19
N ARG A 275 6.99 -6.91 -9.48
CA ARG A 275 8.28 -6.51 -10.07
C ARG A 275 9.01 -5.37 -9.34
N TYR A 276 8.27 -4.42 -8.79
CA TYR A 276 8.82 -3.20 -8.16
C TYR A 276 8.83 -3.23 -6.63
N CYS A 277 8.64 -4.40 -6.01
CA CYS A 277 8.70 -4.57 -4.56
C CYS A 277 9.70 -5.67 -4.15
N PRO A 278 11.01 -5.58 -4.56
CA PRO A 278 12.01 -6.53 -4.10
C PRO A 278 12.35 -6.26 -2.64
N SER A 279 12.54 -7.33 -1.86
CA SER A 279 13.16 -7.21 -0.55
C SER A 279 14.64 -6.90 -0.67
N ILE A 280 15.27 -6.49 0.44
CA ILE A 280 16.71 -6.21 0.45
C ILE A 280 17.51 -7.49 0.19
N GLU A 281 17.06 -8.64 0.71
CA GLU A 281 17.68 -9.95 0.47
C GLU A 281 17.72 -10.25 -1.03
N THR A 282 16.59 -10.07 -1.72
CA THR A 282 16.51 -10.27 -3.18
C THR A 282 17.40 -9.32 -3.96
N LYS A 283 17.60 -8.08 -3.49
CA LYS A 283 18.52 -7.13 -4.15
C LYS A 283 19.95 -7.55 -4.04
N ILE A 284 20.37 -8.01 -2.86
CA ILE A 284 21.75 -8.47 -2.60
C ILE A 284 22.07 -9.70 -3.44
N ASP A 285 21.14 -10.64 -3.56
CA ASP A 285 21.33 -11.84 -4.38
C ASP A 285 21.38 -11.55 -5.88
N ARG A 286 20.51 -10.64 -6.36
CA ARG A 286 20.48 -10.26 -7.77
C ARG A 286 21.65 -9.38 -8.22
N PHE A 287 22.20 -8.62 -7.31
CA PHE A 287 23.25 -7.66 -7.59
C PHE A 287 24.44 -7.85 -6.62
N PRO A 288 25.08 -9.02 -6.64
CA PRO A 288 26.17 -9.36 -5.71
C PRO A 288 27.39 -8.44 -5.82
N ASP A 289 27.59 -7.85 -7.01
CA ASP A 289 28.71 -6.91 -7.28
C ASP A 289 28.47 -5.50 -6.72
N LYS A 290 27.26 -5.23 -6.22
CA LYS A 290 26.96 -3.93 -5.60
C LYS A 290 27.37 -3.95 -4.13
N SER A 291 28.36 -3.11 -3.79
CA SER A 291 28.83 -2.95 -2.40
C SER A 291 27.83 -2.22 -1.50
N ARG A 292 26.82 -1.53 -2.08
CA ARG A 292 25.81 -0.78 -1.33
C ARG A 292 24.52 -0.60 -2.10
N HIS A 293 23.41 -0.49 -1.39
CA HIS A 293 22.09 -0.12 -1.89
C HIS A 293 21.58 1.15 -1.21
N GLN A 294 20.89 2.01 -1.94
CA GLN A 294 20.32 3.25 -1.44
C GLN A 294 19.15 2.97 -0.48
N LEU A 295 19.14 3.71 0.62
CA LEU A 295 18.07 3.71 1.62
C LEU A 295 17.64 5.15 1.86
N PHE A 296 16.32 5.40 1.73
CA PHE A 296 15.76 6.70 2.08
C PHE A 296 15.12 6.62 3.46
N VAL A 297 15.46 7.58 4.30
CA VAL A 297 14.87 7.77 5.63
C VAL A 297 13.80 8.85 5.50
N GLU A 298 12.55 8.45 5.62
CA GLU A 298 11.40 9.24 5.22
C GLU A 298 10.43 9.45 6.39
N PRO A 299 10.01 10.70 6.69
CA PRO A 299 9.02 10.96 7.74
C PRO A 299 7.65 10.40 7.35
N CYS A 300 6.96 9.75 8.30
CA CYS A 300 5.60 9.24 8.13
C CYS A 300 4.51 10.32 8.34
N GLY A 301 4.89 11.51 8.77
CA GLY A 301 4.01 12.66 9.02
C GLY A 301 4.73 13.78 9.77
N LEU A 302 4.03 14.89 9.96
CA LEU A 302 4.58 16.05 10.68
C LEU A 302 4.52 15.92 12.20
N TYR A 303 3.57 15.13 12.71
CA TYR A 303 3.27 15.00 14.14
C TYR A 303 3.58 13.60 14.68
N THR A 304 4.59 12.96 14.11
CA THR A 304 5.09 11.66 14.55
C THR A 304 6.61 11.60 14.45
N ASP A 305 7.23 10.88 15.37
CA ASP A 305 8.67 10.54 15.31
C ASP A 305 8.95 9.28 14.49
N GLU A 306 7.92 8.68 13.84
CA GLU A 306 8.06 7.50 13.02
C GLU A 306 8.74 7.83 11.68
N LEU A 307 9.91 7.21 11.43
CA LEU A 307 10.63 7.27 10.16
C LEU A 307 10.56 5.93 9.43
N TYR A 308 10.28 5.97 8.16
CA TYR A 308 10.21 4.82 7.25
C TYR A 308 11.55 4.63 6.54
N ILE A 309 12.12 3.41 6.58
CA ILE A 309 13.42 3.13 5.97
C ILE A 309 13.23 2.52 4.58
N GLN A 310 12.91 3.37 3.62
CA GLN A 310 12.66 2.96 2.23
C GLN A 310 13.86 2.23 1.63
N GLY A 311 13.61 1.04 1.11
CA GLY A 311 14.64 0.22 0.46
C GLY A 311 15.12 -0.95 1.32
N LEU A 312 14.80 -0.97 2.62
CA LEU A 312 15.16 -2.03 3.57
C LEU A 312 14.00 -3.00 3.86
N SER A 313 13.08 -3.19 2.90
CA SER A 313 12.02 -4.19 3.03
C SER A 313 12.62 -5.57 3.24
N SER A 314 12.16 -6.27 4.27
CA SER A 314 12.67 -7.59 4.66
C SER A 314 11.58 -8.43 5.29
N SER A 315 11.78 -9.74 5.34
CA SER A 315 11.01 -10.66 6.16
C SER A 315 11.89 -11.47 7.13
N LEU A 316 13.16 -11.11 7.26
CA LEU A 316 14.08 -11.69 8.24
C LEU A 316 13.56 -11.52 9.67
N PRO A 317 13.96 -12.38 10.62
CA PRO A 317 13.60 -12.24 12.03
C PRO A 317 13.99 -10.86 12.61
N GLU A 318 13.29 -10.45 13.64
CA GLU A 318 13.43 -9.11 14.23
C GLU A 318 14.85 -8.83 14.77
N ASP A 319 15.50 -9.83 15.36
CA ASP A 319 16.89 -9.75 15.82
C ASP A 319 17.86 -9.41 14.66
N VAL A 320 17.68 -10.08 13.52
CA VAL A 320 18.48 -9.82 12.32
C VAL A 320 18.18 -8.43 11.75
N GLN A 321 16.93 -7.98 11.79
CA GLN A 321 16.56 -6.64 11.35
C GLN A 321 17.22 -5.55 12.20
N LEU A 322 17.36 -5.75 13.51
CA LEU A 322 18.10 -4.85 14.40
C LEU A 322 19.58 -4.81 14.05
N ASP A 323 20.21 -5.97 13.85
CA ASP A 323 21.61 -6.04 13.43
C ASP A 323 21.85 -5.35 12.08
N MET A 324 20.95 -5.53 11.13
CA MET A 324 20.95 -4.83 9.85
C MET A 324 20.90 -3.31 10.03
N LEU A 325 19.93 -2.81 10.81
CA LEU A 325 19.79 -1.38 11.09
C LEU A 325 21.04 -0.82 11.73
N HIS A 326 21.56 -1.45 12.78
CA HIS A 326 22.73 -0.99 13.52
C HIS A 326 24.05 -1.08 12.73
N SER A 327 24.07 -1.77 11.60
CA SER A 327 25.20 -1.78 10.68
C SER A 327 25.23 -0.58 9.71
N ILE A 328 24.13 0.19 9.63
CA ILE A 328 23.95 1.26 8.63
C ILE A 328 24.30 2.60 9.24
N LYS A 329 25.06 3.41 8.47
CA LYS A 329 25.52 4.73 8.90
C LYS A 329 24.35 5.66 9.23
N GLY A 330 24.39 6.22 10.45
CA GLY A 330 23.34 7.07 11.03
C GLY A 330 22.16 6.31 11.63
N LEU A 331 22.16 4.97 11.58
CA LEU A 331 21.18 4.09 12.20
C LEU A 331 21.79 3.19 13.29
N GLU A 332 23.05 3.41 13.69
CA GLU A 332 23.80 2.57 14.63
C GLU A 332 23.10 2.41 16.00
N HIS A 333 22.26 3.39 16.36
CA HIS A 333 21.50 3.40 17.61
C HIS A 333 19.98 3.47 17.37
N ALA A 334 19.53 3.13 16.16
CA ALA A 334 18.12 3.26 15.78
C ALA A 334 17.23 2.34 16.63
N GLU A 335 16.23 2.93 17.30
CA GLU A 335 15.16 2.21 17.98
C GLU A 335 14.08 1.81 16.96
N MET A 336 13.88 0.53 16.76
CA MET A 336 12.85 0.02 15.87
C MET A 336 11.47 0.16 16.54
N MET A 337 10.58 0.92 15.92
CA MET A 337 9.19 1.09 16.36
C MET A 337 8.26 0.02 15.77
N ARG A 338 8.56 -0.43 14.55
CA ARG A 338 7.83 -1.50 13.86
C ARG A 338 8.81 -2.33 13.05
N PRO A 339 8.79 -3.66 13.17
CA PRO A 339 9.60 -4.52 12.33
C PRO A 339 9.12 -4.47 10.87
N ALA A 340 10.03 -4.80 9.97
CA ALA A 340 9.70 -5.16 8.60
C ALA A 340 8.96 -6.49 8.58
N TYR A 341 8.10 -6.69 7.58
CA TYR A 341 7.42 -7.96 7.36
C TYR A 341 7.13 -8.18 5.88
N ALA A 342 6.96 -9.44 5.51
CA ALA A 342 6.29 -9.80 4.27
C ALA A 342 4.79 -10.01 4.54
N ILE A 343 3.96 -9.73 3.54
CA ILE A 343 2.55 -10.08 3.55
C ILE A 343 2.20 -10.82 2.27
N GLU A 344 1.60 -11.99 2.41
CA GLU A 344 0.98 -12.74 1.32
C GLU A 344 -0.52 -12.57 1.37
N TYR A 345 -1.15 -12.41 0.21
CA TYR A 345 -2.60 -12.21 0.09
C TYR A 345 -3.14 -12.80 -1.20
N ALA A 346 -4.43 -13.15 -1.17
CA ALA A 346 -5.14 -13.61 -2.35
C ALA A 346 -5.58 -12.44 -3.25
N CYS A 347 -5.55 -12.64 -4.55
CA CYS A 347 -6.10 -11.70 -5.52
C CYS A 347 -6.73 -12.44 -6.70
N ILE A 348 -7.66 -11.78 -7.38
CA ILE A 348 -8.21 -12.26 -8.65
C ILE A 348 -7.13 -12.13 -9.72
N CYS A 349 -6.98 -13.16 -10.55
CA CYS A 349 -6.00 -13.13 -11.64
C CYS A 349 -6.31 -11.99 -12.62
N LEU A 350 -5.34 -11.11 -12.84
CA LEU A 350 -5.49 -9.91 -13.68
C LEU A 350 -5.81 -10.21 -15.15
N LEU A 351 -5.59 -11.44 -15.63
CA LEU A 351 -5.98 -11.87 -16.98
C LEU A 351 -7.47 -11.67 -17.27
N TYR A 352 -8.32 -11.68 -16.22
CA TYR A 352 -9.76 -11.45 -16.36
C TYR A 352 -10.17 -9.98 -16.31
N THR A 353 -9.39 -9.16 -15.62
CA THR A 353 -9.74 -7.76 -15.33
C THR A 353 -9.04 -6.76 -16.24
N SER A 354 -7.90 -7.16 -16.82
CA SER A 354 -7.09 -6.32 -17.71
C SER A 354 -6.39 -7.18 -18.77
N PRO A 355 -7.15 -7.85 -19.65
CA PRO A 355 -6.57 -8.70 -20.69
C PRO A 355 -5.66 -7.85 -21.60
N SER A 356 -4.42 -8.30 -21.79
CA SER A 356 -3.45 -7.67 -22.67
C SER A 356 -3.02 -8.65 -23.74
N PRO A 357 -2.81 -8.22 -25.00
CA PRO A 357 -2.22 -9.08 -26.02
C PRO A 357 -0.85 -9.67 -25.65
N ARG A 358 -0.16 -9.07 -24.66
CA ARG A 358 1.12 -9.58 -24.14
C ARG A 358 0.94 -10.77 -23.18
N ASP A 359 -0.23 -10.93 -22.58
CA ASP A 359 -0.51 -12.02 -21.65
C ASP A 359 -0.62 -13.38 -22.35
N ALA A 360 -0.89 -13.37 -23.65
CA ALA A 360 -0.99 -14.57 -24.49
C ALA A 360 0.37 -15.29 -24.71
N HIS A 361 1.48 -14.65 -24.36
CA HIS A 361 2.83 -15.20 -24.49
C HIS A 361 3.40 -15.78 -23.19
N GLU A 362 2.67 -15.70 -22.08
CA GLU A 362 3.11 -16.20 -20.77
C GLU A 362 2.29 -17.43 -20.28
N SER A 363 1.48 -18.03 -21.16
CA SER A 363 0.68 -19.24 -20.87
C SER A 363 1.32 -20.50 -21.41
#